data_a0214842f39be5c11cb67992cdaa78aa
#
_entry.id   a0214842f39be5c11cb67992cdaa78aa
#
_cell.length_a   1.000
_cell.length_b   1.000
_cell.length_c   1.000
_cell.angle_alpha   90.00
_cell.angle_beta   90.00
_cell.angle_gamma   90.00
#
_symmetry.space_group_name_H-M   'P 1'
#
loop_
_entity.id
_entity.type
_entity.pdbx_description
1 polymer ?
#
loop_
_entity_poly.entity_id
_entity_poly.type
_entity_poly.pdbx_seq_one_letter_code
_entity_poly.pdbx_strand_id
1 'polypeptide(L)'
;MNLKKKMLSLAIGLGLGASIGFAGTASAEEVFVPLISKGFQHQFWQAVKSGADQAGKDLNVKVTFEGPESEAMVDKQIDMLSAALAKKPNAIGFAALDSKAAIPLLKKAQASKIPVIAFDSGVDSDIPLTTTTTDNLAAAGLAADKMAELIGGSGDVAVLVHDQTSRTGIDRRDGFLNQIKAKYPNIKVVSVQYGAGDHLKSTEIAKAVLQANPNLKGYFGANEGSAIGVLNAAKEMKRKVVIIGYDSGKQQKAAVASGEMAGAITQNPVGMGYKTVEAAVKALKGETLPKIIDTGFYYWDKNNMNDPKISAVLYD
;
A
#
# COMPACT_ATOMS: atom_id res chain seq x y z
N MET A 1 69.04 -29.37 75.35
CA MET A 1 68.41 -29.29 76.69
C MET A 1 67.14 -28.43 76.51
N ASN A 2 65.99 -28.98 76.79
CA ASN A 2 64.63 -28.40 76.96
C ASN A 2 64.03 -27.68 75.80
N LEU A 3 63.06 -28.24 75.13
CA LEU A 3 61.66 -28.57 75.43
C LEU A 3 60.79 -27.35 75.77
N LYS A 4 59.89 -26.93 74.91
CA LYS A 4 58.45 -26.83 75.24
C LYS A 4 57.60 -26.55 74.00
N LYS A 5 56.65 -27.44 73.85
CA LYS A 5 55.44 -27.38 72.97
C LYS A 5 54.57 -26.18 73.27
N LYS A 6 53.91 -25.65 72.30
CA LYS A 6 52.51 -25.23 72.47
C LYS A 6 51.73 -25.30 71.14
N MET A 7 50.56 -25.84 71.33
CA MET A 7 49.60 -26.26 70.37
C MET A 7 48.89 -25.13 69.61
N LEU A 8 48.58 -25.45 68.43
CA LEU A 8 47.80 -24.86 67.42
C LEU A 8 46.31 -24.82 67.74
N SER A 9 45.64 -23.77 67.39
CA SER A 9 44.17 -23.73 67.26
C SER A 9 43.77 -23.30 65.84
N LEU A 10 43.15 -24.27 65.18
CA LEU A 10 42.59 -24.15 63.82
C LEU A 10 41.27 -23.41 63.91
N ALA A 11 41.14 -22.25 63.26
CA ALA A 11 39.85 -21.55 63.05
C ALA A 11 39.48 -21.68 61.58
N ILE A 12 38.50 -22.53 61.31
CA ILE A 12 37.85 -22.66 60.00
C ILE A 12 36.84 -21.52 59.86
N GLY A 13 37.21 -20.53 59.09
CA GLY A 13 36.26 -19.50 58.67
C GLY A 13 35.51 -19.92 57.41
N LEU A 14 34.23 -20.31 57.52
CA LEU A 14 33.32 -20.46 56.39
C LEU A 14 33.02 -19.04 55.84
N GLY A 15 33.65 -18.67 54.73
CA GLY A 15 33.25 -17.53 53.95
C GLY A 15 32.09 -17.95 53.03
N LEU A 16 30.83 -17.62 53.39
CA LEU A 16 29.73 -17.61 52.45
C LEU A 16 29.95 -16.46 51.45
N GLY A 17 30.52 -16.80 50.30
CA GLY A 17 30.51 -15.89 49.13
C GLY A 17 29.09 -15.83 48.56
N ALA A 18 28.31 -14.81 48.91
CA ALA A 18 27.08 -14.47 48.20
C ALA A 18 27.45 -13.95 46.81
N SER A 19 27.47 -14.83 45.83
CA SER A 19 27.47 -14.44 44.41
C SER A 19 26.14 -13.80 44.10
N ILE A 20 26.11 -12.47 44.20
CA ILE A 20 25.02 -11.66 43.60
C ILE A 20 25.13 -11.84 42.09
N GLY A 21 24.36 -12.77 41.56
CA GLY A 21 24.14 -12.90 40.12
C GLY A 21 23.44 -11.62 39.65
N PHE A 22 24.17 -10.74 39.00
CA PHE A 22 23.56 -9.74 38.14
C PHE A 22 22.84 -10.49 37.04
N ALA A 23 21.54 -10.77 37.22
CA ALA A 23 20.65 -11.08 36.14
C ALA A 23 20.57 -9.78 35.31
N GLY A 24 21.48 -9.64 34.36
CA GLY A 24 21.34 -8.65 33.33
C GLY A 24 19.99 -8.89 32.66
N THR A 25 19.05 -7.99 32.86
CA THR A 25 17.86 -7.93 32.04
C THR A 25 18.36 -7.71 30.61
N ALA A 26 18.47 -8.78 29.83
CA ALA A 26 18.63 -8.68 28.41
C ALA A 26 17.39 -7.88 27.94
N SER A 27 17.58 -6.60 27.64
CA SER A 27 16.60 -5.81 26.95
C SER A 27 16.30 -6.59 25.66
N ALA A 28 15.09 -7.14 25.56
CA ALA A 28 14.67 -7.76 24.31
C ALA A 28 14.88 -6.71 23.21
N GLU A 29 15.69 -7.03 22.21
CA GLU A 29 15.95 -6.15 21.10
C GLU A 29 14.61 -5.79 20.46
N GLU A 30 14.33 -4.50 20.32
CA GLU A 30 13.06 -4.00 19.81
C GLU A 30 12.86 -4.50 18.37
N VAL A 31 11.78 -5.23 18.12
CA VAL A 31 11.44 -5.71 16.76
C VAL A 31 11.31 -4.53 15.82
N PHE A 32 12.10 -4.51 14.76
CA PHE A 32 12.13 -3.44 13.77
C PHE A 32 11.60 -3.90 12.42
N VAL A 33 10.57 -3.20 11.91
CA VAL A 33 9.90 -3.48 10.64
C VAL A 33 9.78 -2.19 9.82
N PRO A 34 10.71 -1.91 8.91
CA PRO A 34 10.55 -0.81 7.95
C PRO A 34 9.53 -1.18 6.87
N LEU A 35 8.67 -0.23 6.51
CA LEU A 35 7.77 -0.29 5.36
C LEU A 35 8.24 0.68 4.29
N ILE A 36 8.43 0.17 3.07
CA ILE A 36 8.81 0.97 1.90
C ILE A 36 7.60 1.06 0.97
N SER A 37 7.01 2.26 0.89
CA SER A 37 5.85 2.58 0.07
C SER A 37 6.22 2.96 -1.37
N LYS A 38 5.22 3.13 -2.23
CA LYS A 38 5.43 3.60 -3.61
C LYS A 38 5.71 5.11 -3.69
N GLY A 39 5.23 5.90 -2.70
CA GLY A 39 5.44 7.34 -2.68
C GLY A 39 4.78 8.01 -1.48
N PHE A 40 4.81 9.35 -1.49
CA PHE A 40 4.16 10.18 -0.48
C PHE A 40 3.25 11.27 -1.07
N GLN A 41 3.16 11.39 -2.39
CA GLN A 41 2.39 12.44 -3.06
C GLN A 41 0.87 12.34 -2.87
N HIS A 42 0.36 11.14 -2.52
CA HIS A 42 -1.07 10.88 -2.33
C HIS A 42 -1.44 10.74 -0.87
N GLN A 43 -2.65 11.21 -0.51
CA GLN A 43 -3.18 11.06 0.85
C GLN A 43 -3.40 9.59 1.22
N PHE A 44 -3.57 8.72 0.23
CA PHE A 44 -3.60 7.27 0.40
C PHE A 44 -2.41 6.76 1.24
N TRP A 45 -1.18 7.19 0.94
CA TRP A 45 0.02 6.73 1.66
C TRP A 45 0.08 7.23 3.10
N GLN A 46 -0.47 8.42 3.38
CA GLN A 46 -0.59 8.93 4.75
C GLN A 46 -1.55 8.07 5.58
N ALA A 47 -2.65 7.63 4.97
CA ALA A 47 -3.60 6.73 5.62
C ALA A 47 -3.01 5.33 5.86
N VAL A 48 -2.24 4.77 4.90
CA VAL A 48 -1.50 3.51 5.09
C VAL A 48 -0.49 3.64 6.23
N LYS A 49 0.27 4.75 6.26
CA LYS A 49 1.22 5.04 7.33
C LYS A 49 0.54 5.10 8.70
N SER A 50 -0.61 5.76 8.79
CA SER A 50 -1.37 5.85 10.04
C SER A 50 -1.73 4.47 10.59
N GLY A 51 -2.19 3.55 9.74
CA GLY A 51 -2.47 2.17 10.12
C GLY A 51 -1.22 1.41 10.57
N ALA A 52 -0.10 1.59 9.86
CA ALA A 52 1.16 0.96 10.22
C ALA A 52 1.71 1.49 11.56
N ASP A 53 1.64 2.80 11.79
CA ASP A 53 2.04 3.43 13.06
C ASP A 53 1.18 2.94 14.24
N GLN A 54 -0.13 2.76 14.01
CA GLN A 54 -1.04 2.22 15.03
C GLN A 54 -0.68 0.77 15.36
N ALA A 55 -0.45 -0.07 14.36
CA ALA A 55 -0.03 -1.46 14.59
C ALA A 55 1.33 -1.54 15.31
N GLY A 56 2.27 -0.64 14.99
CA GLY A 56 3.54 -0.54 15.69
C GLY A 56 3.36 -0.31 17.19
N LYS A 57 2.45 0.60 17.58
CA LYS A 57 2.10 0.85 18.99
C LYS A 57 1.43 -0.35 19.64
N ASP A 58 0.40 -0.90 19.01
CA ASP A 58 -0.42 -1.97 19.58
C ASP A 58 0.37 -3.28 19.75
N LEU A 59 1.32 -3.54 18.84
CA LEU A 59 2.13 -4.76 18.80
C LEU A 59 3.52 -4.60 19.41
N ASN A 60 3.84 -3.40 19.92
CA ASN A 60 5.15 -3.04 20.46
C ASN A 60 6.30 -3.33 19.48
N VAL A 61 6.17 -2.81 18.26
CA VAL A 61 7.12 -2.96 17.14
C VAL A 61 7.55 -1.59 16.66
N LYS A 62 8.85 -1.40 16.48
CA LYS A 62 9.37 -0.21 15.83
C LYS A 62 9.08 -0.25 14.34
N VAL A 63 8.25 0.66 13.87
CA VAL A 63 7.90 0.82 12.46
C VAL A 63 8.54 2.08 11.92
N THR A 64 9.13 2.02 10.73
CA THR A 64 9.41 3.20 9.90
C THR A 64 8.63 3.08 8.60
N PHE A 65 8.19 4.20 8.06
CA PHE A 65 7.45 4.26 6.81
C PHE A 65 8.13 5.25 5.87
N GLU A 66 8.71 4.73 4.81
CA GLU A 66 9.53 5.47 3.87
C GLU A 66 9.03 5.23 2.44
N GLY A 67 9.26 6.19 1.55
CA GLY A 67 8.95 6.06 0.13
C GLY A 67 9.56 7.20 -0.68
N PRO A 68 9.68 7.05 -2.00
CA PRO A 68 10.15 8.12 -2.86
C PRO A 68 9.14 9.28 -2.90
N GLU A 69 9.58 10.44 -3.35
CA GLU A 69 8.72 11.62 -3.47
C GLU A 69 7.57 11.42 -4.45
N SER A 70 7.77 10.57 -5.45
CA SER A 70 6.81 10.32 -6.54
C SER A 70 6.78 8.85 -6.93
N GLU A 71 5.60 8.37 -7.32
CA GLU A 71 5.38 7.01 -7.83
C GLU A 71 6.04 6.73 -9.20
N ALA A 72 6.76 7.69 -9.78
CA ALA A 72 7.57 7.50 -10.97
C ALA A 72 9.05 7.14 -10.67
N MET A 73 9.46 7.12 -9.39
CA MET A 73 10.87 7.03 -8.99
C MET A 73 11.28 5.61 -8.59
N VAL A 74 11.22 4.67 -9.53
CA VAL A 74 11.53 3.24 -9.27
C VAL A 74 12.94 3.06 -8.72
N ASP A 75 13.96 3.66 -9.34
CA ASP A 75 15.36 3.52 -8.90
C ASP A 75 15.55 4.01 -7.47
N LYS A 76 14.90 5.14 -7.12
CA LYS A 76 14.95 5.68 -5.76
C LYS A 76 14.33 4.72 -4.74
N GLN A 77 13.23 4.06 -5.11
CA GLN A 77 12.61 3.05 -4.24
C GLN A 77 13.54 1.85 -4.03
N ILE A 78 14.25 1.41 -5.08
CA ILE A 78 15.24 0.32 -4.98
C ILE A 78 16.38 0.69 -4.04
N ASP A 79 16.89 1.94 -4.12
CA ASP A 79 17.90 2.44 -3.18
C ASP A 79 17.40 2.44 -1.73
N MET A 80 16.15 2.89 -1.51
CA MET A 80 15.52 2.88 -0.18
C MET A 80 15.37 1.46 0.36
N LEU A 81 14.93 0.51 -0.47
CA LEU A 81 14.85 -0.91 -0.08
C LEU A 81 16.23 -1.46 0.29
N SER A 82 17.27 -1.14 -0.50
CA SER A 82 18.65 -1.54 -0.22
C SER A 82 19.14 -0.99 1.11
N ALA A 83 18.89 0.30 1.37
CA ALA A 83 19.26 0.95 2.63
C ALA A 83 18.49 0.37 3.84
N ALA A 84 17.21 0.04 3.68
CA ALA A 84 16.43 -0.60 4.73
C ALA A 84 16.97 -2.01 5.07
N LEU A 85 17.31 -2.81 4.06
CA LEU A 85 17.90 -4.14 4.26
C LEU A 85 19.28 -4.08 4.92
N ALA A 86 20.09 -3.05 4.62
CA ALA A 86 21.40 -2.84 5.26
C ALA A 86 21.31 -2.62 6.78
N LYS A 87 20.17 -2.12 7.28
CA LYS A 87 19.88 -1.96 8.72
C LYS A 87 19.55 -3.31 9.41
N LYS A 88 19.52 -4.42 8.68
CA LYS A 88 19.19 -5.78 9.16
C LYS A 88 17.87 -5.81 9.96
N PRO A 89 16.74 -5.40 9.35
CA PRO A 89 15.44 -5.40 10.05
C PRO A 89 15.00 -6.83 10.36
N ASN A 90 14.08 -6.98 11.34
CA ASN A 90 13.50 -8.29 11.67
C ASN A 90 12.56 -8.79 10.56
N ALA A 91 11.81 -7.89 9.93
CA ALA A 91 11.01 -8.16 8.74
C ALA A 91 10.93 -6.86 7.91
N ILE A 92 10.43 -6.94 6.67
CA ILE A 92 10.27 -5.76 5.81
C ILE A 92 8.90 -5.76 5.13
N GLY A 93 8.23 -4.61 5.12
CA GLY A 93 7.06 -4.34 4.28
C GLY A 93 7.50 -3.66 2.98
N PHE A 94 6.96 -4.10 1.83
CA PHE A 94 7.34 -3.55 0.54
C PHE A 94 6.15 -3.44 -0.41
N ALA A 95 5.87 -2.24 -0.90
CA ALA A 95 4.89 -1.96 -1.96
C ALA A 95 5.62 -1.61 -3.25
N ALA A 96 5.60 -2.47 -4.25
CA ALA A 96 6.45 -2.35 -5.42
C ALA A 96 5.94 -1.32 -6.44
N LEU A 97 6.79 -0.37 -6.86
CA LEU A 97 6.56 0.50 -8.00
C LEU A 97 6.65 -0.26 -9.34
N ASP A 98 7.53 -1.24 -9.40
CA ASP A 98 7.67 -2.16 -10.53
C ASP A 98 7.67 -3.60 -10.00
N SER A 99 6.84 -4.45 -10.58
CA SER A 99 6.62 -5.82 -10.09
C SER A 99 7.85 -6.73 -10.14
N LYS A 100 8.91 -6.33 -10.86
CA LYS A 100 10.12 -7.14 -11.10
C LYS A 100 11.41 -6.51 -10.59
N ALA A 101 11.52 -5.17 -10.60
CA ALA A 101 12.77 -4.46 -10.32
C ALA A 101 13.36 -4.78 -8.94
N ALA A 102 12.52 -4.99 -7.92
CA ALA A 102 12.97 -5.28 -6.57
C ALA A 102 13.39 -6.74 -6.33
N ILE A 103 13.06 -7.68 -7.24
CA ILE A 103 13.29 -9.13 -7.03
C ILE A 103 14.74 -9.46 -6.62
N PRO A 104 15.79 -8.87 -7.20
CA PRO A 104 17.17 -9.16 -6.78
C PRO A 104 17.44 -8.81 -5.31
N LEU A 105 16.89 -7.70 -4.80
CA LEU A 105 17.02 -7.31 -3.39
C LEU A 105 16.16 -8.19 -2.48
N LEU A 106 14.98 -8.57 -2.92
CA LEU A 106 14.11 -9.49 -2.16
C LEU A 106 14.76 -10.88 -2.02
N LYS A 107 15.49 -11.36 -3.04
CA LYS A 107 16.32 -12.57 -2.92
C LYS A 107 17.41 -12.44 -1.87
N LYS A 108 18.04 -11.26 -1.74
CA LYS A 108 19.01 -10.99 -0.66
C LYS A 108 18.34 -11.01 0.73
N ALA A 109 17.14 -10.42 0.84
CA ALA A 109 16.36 -10.50 2.09
C ALA A 109 16.05 -11.95 2.46
N GLN A 110 15.58 -12.76 1.51
CA GLN A 110 15.30 -14.19 1.71
C GLN A 110 16.55 -14.96 2.12
N ALA A 111 17.68 -14.76 1.47
CA ALA A 111 18.97 -15.39 1.84
C ALA A 111 19.43 -14.99 3.24
N SER A 112 19.10 -13.77 3.67
CA SER A 112 19.36 -13.27 5.03
C SER A 112 18.29 -13.67 6.05
N LYS A 113 17.29 -14.47 5.65
CA LYS A 113 16.16 -14.92 6.47
C LYS A 113 15.31 -13.75 7.02
N ILE A 114 15.26 -12.64 6.30
CA ILE A 114 14.40 -11.50 6.61
C ILE A 114 13.04 -11.73 5.93
N PRO A 115 11.94 -11.93 6.68
CA PRO A 115 10.61 -12.07 6.12
C PRO A 115 10.21 -10.83 5.31
N VAL A 116 9.63 -11.04 4.14
CA VAL A 116 9.09 -9.98 3.27
C VAL A 116 7.57 -10.07 3.27
N ILE A 117 6.92 -8.96 3.60
CA ILE A 117 5.47 -8.78 3.50
C ILE A 117 5.22 -7.76 2.39
N ALA A 118 4.61 -8.17 1.31
CA ALA A 118 4.17 -7.21 0.30
C ALA A 118 2.90 -6.50 0.76
N PHE A 119 2.72 -5.24 0.35
CA PHE A 119 1.47 -4.51 0.62
C PHE A 119 1.11 -3.60 -0.56
N ASP A 120 -0.16 -3.26 -0.70
CA ASP A 120 -0.73 -2.51 -1.82
C ASP A 120 -0.42 -3.15 -3.19
N SER A 121 0.81 -3.04 -3.63
CA SER A 121 1.30 -3.56 -4.91
C SER A 121 2.35 -4.65 -4.66
N GLY A 122 2.04 -5.86 -5.10
CA GLY A 122 2.92 -7.02 -4.98
C GLY A 122 4.06 -7.04 -6.01
N VAL A 123 4.80 -8.14 -6.00
CA VAL A 123 5.88 -8.45 -6.95
C VAL A 123 5.59 -9.74 -7.70
N ASP A 124 6.17 -9.90 -8.89
CA ASP A 124 6.07 -11.12 -9.72
C ASP A 124 7.05 -12.19 -9.18
N SER A 125 6.88 -12.57 -7.91
CA SER A 125 7.73 -13.53 -7.20
C SER A 125 7.01 -14.10 -5.97
N ASP A 126 7.33 -15.35 -5.63
CA ASP A 126 6.82 -16.02 -4.43
C ASP A 126 7.62 -15.70 -3.14
N ILE A 127 8.60 -14.79 -3.20
CA ILE A 127 9.42 -14.41 -2.04
C ILE A 127 8.60 -13.78 -0.93
N PRO A 128 7.66 -12.84 -1.18
CA PRO A 128 6.79 -12.35 -0.12
C PRO A 128 5.95 -13.48 0.48
N LEU A 129 5.90 -13.56 1.80
CA LEU A 129 5.10 -14.56 2.51
C LEU A 129 3.61 -14.35 2.30
N THR A 130 3.21 -13.09 2.22
CA THR A 130 1.85 -12.64 1.94
C THR A 130 1.86 -11.27 1.28
N THR A 131 0.73 -10.90 0.67
CA THR A 131 0.46 -9.53 0.20
C THR A 131 -0.82 -9.02 0.84
N THR A 132 -0.74 -7.92 1.59
CA THR A 132 -1.91 -7.20 2.11
C THR A 132 -2.36 -6.19 1.06
N THR A 133 -3.49 -6.43 0.41
CA THR A 133 -3.88 -5.67 -0.79
C THR A 133 -5.40 -5.64 -0.97
N THR A 134 -5.86 -4.78 -1.84
CA THR A 134 -7.21 -4.78 -2.40
C THR A 134 -7.28 -5.81 -3.53
N ASP A 135 -8.39 -6.51 -3.71
CA ASP A 135 -8.66 -7.21 -4.96
C ASP A 135 -8.88 -6.20 -6.10
N ASN A 136 -7.76 -5.80 -6.72
CA ASN A 136 -7.75 -4.73 -7.72
C ASN A 136 -8.46 -5.11 -9.01
N LEU A 137 -8.49 -6.40 -9.38
CA LEU A 137 -9.25 -6.88 -10.53
C LEU A 137 -10.75 -6.73 -10.30
N ALA A 138 -11.26 -7.21 -9.16
CA ALA A 138 -12.66 -7.10 -8.80
C ALA A 138 -13.09 -5.63 -8.59
N ALA A 139 -12.25 -4.83 -7.93
CA ALA A 139 -12.50 -3.42 -7.67
C ALA A 139 -12.64 -2.60 -8.96
N ALA A 140 -11.74 -2.79 -9.92
CA ALA A 140 -11.81 -2.12 -11.22
C ALA A 140 -12.94 -2.68 -12.10
N GLY A 141 -13.28 -3.97 -11.95
CA GLY A 141 -14.47 -4.54 -12.55
C GLY A 141 -15.76 -3.88 -12.05
N LEU A 142 -15.85 -3.60 -10.74
CA LEU A 142 -16.98 -2.84 -10.17
C LEU A 142 -17.02 -1.40 -10.72
N ALA A 143 -15.87 -0.74 -10.90
CA ALA A 143 -15.83 0.58 -11.55
C ALA A 143 -16.37 0.53 -12.98
N ALA A 144 -16.07 -0.53 -13.73
CA ALA A 144 -16.60 -0.72 -15.08
C ALA A 144 -18.13 -0.97 -15.08
N ASP A 145 -18.65 -1.77 -14.13
CA ASP A 145 -20.10 -1.97 -13.99
C ASP A 145 -20.80 -0.63 -13.68
N LYS A 146 -20.24 0.18 -12.78
CA LYS A 146 -20.77 1.50 -12.44
C LYS A 146 -20.65 2.50 -13.60
N MET A 147 -19.56 2.46 -14.36
CA MET A 147 -19.42 3.25 -15.58
C MET A 147 -20.52 2.93 -16.57
N ALA A 148 -20.76 1.64 -16.84
CA ALA A 148 -21.80 1.20 -17.76
C ALA A 148 -23.20 1.63 -17.31
N GLU A 149 -23.53 1.49 -16.04
CA GLU A 149 -24.78 1.95 -15.44
C GLU A 149 -24.98 3.45 -15.70
N LEU A 150 -23.99 4.28 -15.39
CA LEU A 150 -24.09 5.74 -15.43
C LEU A 150 -24.13 6.31 -16.85
N ILE A 151 -23.51 5.65 -17.85
CA ILE A 151 -23.55 6.11 -19.25
C ILE A 151 -24.67 5.48 -20.08
N GLY A 152 -25.54 4.66 -19.47
CA GLY A 152 -26.66 4.00 -20.14
C GLY A 152 -26.25 2.79 -21.01
N GLY A 153 -25.21 2.08 -20.66
CA GLY A 153 -24.76 0.80 -21.26
C GLY A 153 -24.12 0.93 -22.64
N SER A 154 -23.87 2.13 -23.16
CA SER A 154 -23.30 2.33 -24.50
C SER A 154 -22.53 3.63 -24.65
N GLY A 155 -21.49 3.64 -25.49
CA GLY A 155 -20.71 4.81 -25.85
C GLY A 155 -19.21 4.64 -25.60
N ASP A 156 -18.49 5.72 -25.86
CA ASP A 156 -17.03 5.74 -25.74
C ASP A 156 -16.59 6.06 -24.31
N VAL A 157 -15.62 5.32 -23.80
CA VAL A 157 -14.98 5.55 -22.49
C VAL A 157 -13.47 5.55 -22.63
N ALA A 158 -12.79 6.22 -21.71
CA ALA A 158 -11.33 6.22 -21.61
C ALA A 158 -10.87 5.78 -20.23
N VAL A 159 -9.63 5.34 -20.14
CA VAL A 159 -8.97 4.89 -18.91
C VAL A 159 -7.64 5.63 -18.77
N LEU A 160 -7.40 6.20 -17.60
CA LEU A 160 -6.11 6.75 -17.20
C LEU A 160 -5.59 5.98 -15.99
N VAL A 161 -4.48 5.30 -16.19
CA VAL A 161 -3.82 4.44 -15.19
C VAL A 161 -2.56 5.15 -14.68
N HIS A 162 -2.14 4.84 -13.47
CA HIS A 162 -0.92 5.42 -12.91
C HIS A 162 0.35 4.91 -13.63
N ASP A 163 0.51 3.59 -13.80
CA ASP A 163 1.69 3.02 -14.47
C ASP A 163 1.38 1.69 -15.19
N GLN A 164 2.38 1.13 -15.87
CA GLN A 164 2.28 -0.10 -16.64
C GLN A 164 2.95 -1.30 -15.98
N THR A 165 3.69 -1.12 -14.89
CA THR A 165 4.64 -2.11 -14.37
C THR A 165 4.33 -2.57 -12.96
N SER A 166 3.58 -1.77 -12.17
CA SER A 166 3.08 -2.19 -10.87
C SER A 166 1.88 -3.14 -10.98
N ARG A 167 1.75 -4.06 -10.02
CA ARG A 167 0.60 -4.96 -9.99
C ARG A 167 -0.73 -4.21 -9.92
N THR A 168 -0.80 -3.15 -9.09
CA THR A 168 -2.02 -2.35 -8.99
C THR A 168 -2.38 -1.65 -10.30
N GLY A 169 -1.40 -1.12 -11.05
CA GLY A 169 -1.64 -0.52 -12.36
C GLY A 169 -2.15 -1.53 -13.39
N ILE A 170 -1.49 -2.68 -13.46
CA ILE A 170 -1.87 -3.78 -14.37
C ILE A 170 -3.27 -4.29 -14.01
N ASP A 171 -3.52 -4.62 -12.75
CA ASP A 171 -4.77 -5.28 -12.33
C ASP A 171 -5.98 -4.33 -12.43
N ARG A 172 -5.82 -3.04 -12.12
CA ARG A 172 -6.91 -2.05 -12.29
C ARG A 172 -7.24 -1.79 -13.75
N ARG A 173 -6.21 -1.71 -14.61
CA ARG A 173 -6.42 -1.65 -16.07
C ARG A 173 -7.19 -2.88 -16.55
N ASP A 174 -6.66 -4.05 -16.26
CA ASP A 174 -7.17 -5.30 -16.79
C ASP A 174 -8.55 -5.63 -16.23
N GLY A 175 -8.80 -5.37 -14.94
CA GLY A 175 -10.12 -5.54 -14.34
C GLY A 175 -11.20 -4.69 -15.04
N PHE A 176 -10.91 -3.42 -15.28
CA PHE A 176 -11.84 -2.53 -16.01
C PHE A 176 -12.06 -3.01 -17.45
N LEU A 177 -10.97 -3.24 -18.21
CA LEU A 177 -11.06 -3.63 -19.61
C LEU A 177 -11.75 -4.97 -19.81
N ASN A 178 -11.41 -5.95 -18.99
CA ASN A 178 -12.00 -7.30 -19.08
C ASN A 178 -13.49 -7.28 -18.76
N GLN A 179 -13.91 -6.50 -17.77
CA GLN A 179 -15.31 -6.36 -17.40
C GLN A 179 -16.12 -5.67 -18.51
N ILE A 180 -15.62 -4.57 -19.10
CA ILE A 180 -16.25 -3.92 -20.27
C ILE A 180 -16.38 -4.91 -21.42
N LYS A 181 -15.30 -5.60 -21.78
CA LYS A 181 -15.29 -6.58 -22.87
C LYS A 181 -16.28 -7.72 -22.65
N ALA A 182 -16.38 -8.22 -21.43
CA ALA A 182 -17.20 -9.39 -21.11
C ALA A 182 -18.69 -9.07 -21.05
N LYS A 183 -19.07 -7.88 -20.53
CA LYS A 183 -20.47 -7.58 -20.21
C LYS A 183 -21.09 -6.46 -21.01
N TYR A 184 -20.30 -5.55 -21.59
CA TYR A 184 -20.81 -4.32 -22.18
C TYR A 184 -20.34 -4.12 -23.63
N PRO A 185 -20.80 -4.93 -24.58
CA PRO A 185 -20.31 -4.92 -25.99
C PRO A 185 -20.57 -3.60 -26.71
N ASN A 186 -21.51 -2.79 -26.23
CA ASN A 186 -21.83 -1.47 -26.80
C ASN A 186 -20.99 -0.32 -26.18
N ILE A 187 -20.10 -0.63 -25.24
CA ILE A 187 -19.15 0.34 -24.69
C ILE A 187 -17.80 0.12 -25.35
N LYS A 188 -17.22 1.18 -25.93
CA LYS A 188 -15.93 1.12 -26.58
C LYS A 188 -14.90 1.85 -25.70
N VAL A 189 -13.82 1.16 -25.32
CA VAL A 189 -12.66 1.81 -24.71
C VAL A 189 -11.79 2.40 -25.82
N VAL A 190 -11.84 3.72 -25.98
CA VAL A 190 -11.15 4.44 -27.08
C VAL A 190 -9.74 4.86 -26.73
N SER A 191 -9.38 4.90 -25.44
CA SER A 191 -8.04 5.28 -24.99
C SER A 191 -7.71 4.62 -23.66
N VAL A 192 -6.47 4.14 -23.53
CA VAL A 192 -5.84 3.74 -22.27
C VAL A 192 -4.50 4.45 -22.20
N GLN A 193 -4.30 5.30 -21.19
CA GLN A 193 -3.11 6.13 -21.04
C GLN A 193 -2.52 5.98 -19.64
N TYR A 194 -1.29 6.47 -19.43
CA TYR A 194 -0.52 6.30 -18.19
C TYR A 194 0.08 7.61 -17.72
N GLY A 195 -0.38 8.08 -16.57
CA GLY A 195 -0.05 9.40 -16.00
C GLY A 195 1.03 9.39 -14.92
N ALA A 196 1.65 8.23 -14.62
CA ALA A 196 2.62 8.07 -13.53
C ALA A 196 2.08 8.46 -12.14
N GLY A 197 0.77 8.47 -11.94
CA GLY A 197 0.13 8.96 -10.72
C GLY A 197 0.29 10.47 -10.48
N ASP A 198 0.93 11.20 -11.40
CA ASP A 198 1.15 12.64 -11.30
C ASP A 198 -0.08 13.43 -11.74
N HIS A 199 -0.50 14.41 -10.94
CA HIS A 199 -1.71 15.20 -11.19
C HIS A 199 -1.60 16.04 -12.47
N LEU A 200 -0.47 16.73 -12.70
CA LEU A 200 -0.28 17.60 -13.83
C LEU A 200 -0.18 16.79 -15.14
N LYS A 201 0.67 15.78 -15.14
CA LYS A 201 0.82 14.87 -16.28
C LYS A 201 -0.51 14.19 -16.62
N SER A 202 -1.24 13.73 -15.62
CA SER A 202 -2.57 13.14 -15.79
C SER A 202 -3.57 14.14 -16.35
N THR A 203 -3.51 15.42 -15.92
CA THR A 203 -4.36 16.48 -16.45
C THR A 203 -4.07 16.73 -17.94
N GLU A 204 -2.81 16.85 -18.33
CA GLU A 204 -2.45 17.11 -19.74
C GLU A 204 -2.82 15.91 -20.65
N ILE A 205 -2.60 14.69 -20.20
CA ILE A 205 -3.01 13.49 -20.93
C ILE A 205 -4.54 13.46 -21.07
N ALA A 206 -5.27 13.73 -20.00
CA ALA A 206 -6.73 13.71 -20.03
C ALA A 206 -7.30 14.79 -20.95
N LYS A 207 -6.70 16.00 -21.00
CA LYS A 207 -7.05 17.03 -21.97
C LYS A 207 -6.89 16.54 -23.40
N ALA A 208 -5.76 15.95 -23.73
CA ALA A 208 -5.50 15.42 -25.07
C ALA A 208 -6.53 14.34 -25.46
N VAL A 209 -6.85 13.44 -24.55
CA VAL A 209 -7.87 12.39 -24.79
C VAL A 209 -9.25 13.00 -24.98
N LEU A 210 -9.66 13.97 -24.15
CA LEU A 210 -10.93 14.67 -24.26
C LEU A 210 -11.06 15.46 -25.56
N GLN A 211 -9.96 16.06 -26.02
CA GLN A 211 -9.91 16.80 -27.29
C GLN A 211 -10.05 15.86 -28.48
N ALA A 212 -9.35 14.72 -28.46
CA ALA A 212 -9.37 13.72 -29.53
C ALA A 212 -10.72 12.97 -29.61
N ASN A 213 -11.48 12.93 -28.51
CA ASN A 213 -12.72 12.14 -28.42
C ASN A 213 -13.89 13.04 -27.97
N PRO A 214 -14.47 13.85 -28.91
CA PRO A 214 -15.53 14.79 -28.56
C PRO A 214 -16.80 14.13 -28.02
N ASN A 215 -17.04 12.87 -28.33
CA ASN A 215 -18.22 12.12 -27.92
C ASN A 215 -17.95 11.20 -26.68
N LEU A 216 -16.81 11.36 -26.01
CA LEU A 216 -16.47 10.57 -24.82
C LEU A 216 -17.54 10.75 -23.74
N LYS A 217 -18.14 9.65 -23.28
CA LYS A 217 -19.18 9.63 -22.25
C LYS A 217 -18.63 9.40 -20.85
N GLY A 218 -17.55 8.60 -20.73
CA GLY A 218 -17.01 8.24 -19.44
C GLY A 218 -15.49 8.21 -19.39
N TYR A 219 -14.93 8.47 -18.20
CA TYR A 219 -13.51 8.42 -17.98
C TYR A 219 -13.22 7.77 -16.62
N PHE A 220 -12.43 6.70 -16.61
CA PHE A 220 -11.98 6.03 -15.39
C PHE A 220 -10.54 6.46 -15.04
N GLY A 221 -10.34 7.04 -13.86
CA GLY A 221 -9.02 7.33 -13.29
C GLY A 221 -8.65 6.27 -12.25
N ALA A 222 -7.64 5.46 -12.53
CA ALA A 222 -7.36 4.22 -11.80
C ALA A 222 -6.53 4.38 -10.51
N ASN A 223 -6.21 5.60 -10.10
CA ASN A 223 -5.67 5.97 -8.78
C ASN A 223 -6.00 7.42 -8.45
N GLU A 224 -5.66 7.88 -7.25
CA GLU A 224 -5.92 9.25 -6.79
C GLU A 224 -5.41 10.31 -7.79
N GLY A 225 -4.15 10.21 -8.22
CA GLY A 225 -3.55 11.19 -9.15
C GLY A 225 -4.18 11.18 -10.53
N SER A 226 -4.50 10.00 -11.06
CA SER A 226 -5.21 9.87 -12.35
C SER A 226 -6.62 10.42 -12.27
N ALA A 227 -7.36 10.13 -11.20
CA ALA A 227 -8.73 10.61 -11.01
C ALA A 227 -8.79 12.14 -10.89
N ILE A 228 -7.89 12.74 -10.12
CA ILE A 228 -7.77 14.19 -9.99
C ILE A 228 -7.37 14.83 -11.32
N GLY A 229 -6.43 14.22 -12.06
CA GLY A 229 -6.03 14.70 -13.38
C GLY A 229 -7.19 14.73 -14.37
N VAL A 230 -8.00 13.67 -14.45
CA VAL A 230 -9.21 13.62 -15.28
C VAL A 230 -10.21 14.69 -14.86
N LEU A 231 -10.43 14.85 -13.56
CA LEU A 231 -11.33 15.88 -13.02
C LEU A 231 -10.89 17.29 -13.44
N ASN A 232 -9.61 17.61 -13.24
CA ASN A 232 -9.05 18.91 -13.61
C ASN A 232 -9.19 19.19 -15.12
N ALA A 233 -8.84 18.21 -15.94
CA ALA A 233 -8.98 18.32 -17.40
C ALA A 233 -10.43 18.58 -17.82
N ALA A 234 -11.39 17.84 -17.27
CA ALA A 234 -12.80 18.02 -17.57
C ALA A 234 -13.31 19.42 -17.17
N LYS A 235 -12.87 19.92 -15.99
CA LYS A 235 -13.22 21.28 -15.50
C LYS A 235 -12.62 22.36 -16.39
N GLU A 236 -11.33 22.30 -16.69
CA GLU A 236 -10.63 23.31 -17.52
C GLU A 236 -11.20 23.39 -18.94
N MET A 237 -11.53 22.22 -19.52
CA MET A 237 -12.13 22.14 -20.86
C MET A 237 -13.65 22.32 -20.86
N LYS A 238 -14.27 22.48 -19.68
CA LYS A 238 -15.74 22.56 -19.51
C LYS A 238 -16.47 21.37 -20.16
N ARG A 239 -15.88 20.18 -20.09
CA ARG A 239 -16.43 18.94 -20.65
C ARG A 239 -17.27 18.22 -19.59
N LYS A 240 -18.43 17.76 -20.01
CA LYS A 240 -19.33 16.93 -19.21
C LYS A 240 -19.09 15.48 -19.60
N VAL A 241 -18.38 14.73 -18.76
CA VAL A 241 -18.18 13.28 -18.88
C VAL A 241 -18.44 12.64 -17.52
N VAL A 242 -18.90 11.40 -17.51
CA VAL A 242 -19.00 10.61 -16.26
C VAL A 242 -17.59 10.28 -15.82
N ILE A 243 -17.20 10.73 -14.62
CA ILE A 243 -15.88 10.43 -14.06
C ILE A 243 -16.06 9.45 -12.90
N ILE A 244 -15.40 8.31 -13.01
CA ILE A 244 -15.22 7.37 -11.88
C ILE A 244 -13.75 7.38 -11.50
N GLY A 245 -13.49 7.65 -10.22
CA GLY A 245 -12.15 7.65 -9.65
C GLY A 245 -11.80 6.35 -8.96
N TYR A 246 -10.63 6.37 -8.38
CA TYR A 246 -10.11 5.35 -7.46
C TYR A 246 -9.46 6.07 -6.28
N ASP A 247 -9.60 5.54 -5.07
CA ASP A 247 -9.21 6.20 -3.82
C ASP A 247 -10.24 7.21 -3.28
N SER A 248 -9.90 8.00 -2.25
CA SER A 248 -10.89 8.86 -1.60
C SER A 248 -10.31 10.12 -0.94
N GLY A 249 -9.15 10.60 -1.37
CA GLY A 249 -8.54 11.80 -0.82
C GLY A 249 -9.47 13.04 -0.80
N LYS A 250 -9.10 14.03 -0.02
CA LYS A 250 -9.92 15.23 0.25
C LYS A 250 -10.51 15.89 -1.01
N GLN A 251 -9.70 16.01 -2.08
CA GLN A 251 -10.17 16.61 -3.35
C GLN A 251 -11.22 15.74 -4.03
N GLN A 252 -11.06 14.41 -4.00
CA GLN A 252 -12.05 13.48 -4.56
C GLN A 252 -13.34 13.51 -3.75
N LYS A 253 -13.28 13.54 -2.41
CA LYS A 253 -14.48 13.67 -1.56
C LYS A 253 -15.27 14.93 -1.89
N ALA A 254 -14.59 16.06 -2.04
CA ALA A 254 -15.23 17.31 -2.43
C ALA A 254 -15.88 17.22 -3.83
N ALA A 255 -15.19 16.60 -4.80
CA ALA A 255 -15.70 16.45 -6.17
C ALA A 255 -16.90 15.49 -6.26
N VAL A 256 -16.92 14.42 -5.48
CA VAL A 256 -18.05 13.52 -5.39
C VAL A 256 -19.23 14.19 -4.70
N ALA A 257 -19.00 14.89 -3.59
CA ALA A 257 -20.06 15.62 -2.87
C ALA A 257 -20.72 16.71 -3.75
N SER A 258 -19.93 17.41 -4.57
CA SER A 258 -20.45 18.42 -5.53
C SER A 258 -21.07 17.82 -6.79
N GLY A 259 -20.86 16.53 -7.07
CA GLY A 259 -21.30 15.85 -8.28
C GLY A 259 -20.42 16.09 -9.51
N GLU A 260 -19.24 16.70 -9.35
CA GLU A 260 -18.24 16.85 -10.41
C GLU A 260 -17.56 15.51 -10.77
N MET A 261 -17.49 14.59 -9.80
CA MET A 261 -17.11 13.19 -9.98
C MET A 261 -18.30 12.31 -9.58
N ALA A 262 -18.67 11.36 -10.41
CA ALA A 262 -19.86 10.53 -10.19
C ALA A 262 -19.70 9.59 -8.98
N GLY A 263 -18.49 9.12 -8.75
CA GLY A 263 -18.11 8.27 -7.64
C GLY A 263 -16.70 7.75 -7.82
N ALA A 264 -16.25 6.91 -6.90
CA ALA A 264 -14.95 6.27 -6.96
C ALA A 264 -14.95 4.91 -6.25
N ILE A 265 -13.90 4.12 -6.47
CA ILE A 265 -13.57 2.97 -5.65
C ILE A 265 -12.70 3.43 -4.50
N THR A 266 -13.07 3.17 -3.25
CA THR A 266 -12.17 3.34 -2.11
C THR A 266 -11.58 2.01 -1.68
N GLN A 267 -10.36 2.06 -1.19
CA GLN A 267 -9.66 0.96 -0.54
C GLN A 267 -9.78 1.08 0.98
N ASN A 268 -9.11 0.21 1.72
CA ASN A 268 -8.94 0.32 3.17
C ASN A 268 -7.46 0.55 3.52
N PRO A 269 -6.90 1.74 3.28
CA PRO A 269 -5.47 1.98 3.46
C PRO A 269 -5.02 1.87 4.92
N VAL A 270 -5.81 2.33 5.88
CA VAL A 270 -5.49 2.18 7.32
C VAL A 270 -5.42 0.70 7.70
N GLY A 271 -6.43 -0.07 7.29
CA GLY A 271 -6.43 -1.53 7.51
C GLY A 271 -5.27 -2.22 6.80
N MET A 272 -4.89 -1.77 5.61
CA MET A 272 -3.76 -2.30 4.85
C MET A 272 -2.44 -2.08 5.60
N GLY A 273 -2.16 -0.87 6.06
CA GLY A 273 -0.96 -0.57 6.85
C GLY A 273 -0.89 -1.38 8.14
N TYR A 274 -2.01 -1.46 8.88
CA TYR A 274 -2.10 -2.23 10.12
C TYR A 274 -1.82 -3.73 9.87
N LYS A 275 -2.52 -4.34 8.92
CA LYS A 275 -2.39 -5.77 8.58
C LYS A 275 -1.01 -6.12 8.06
N THR A 276 -0.30 -5.19 7.42
CA THR A 276 1.09 -5.41 6.97
C THR A 276 2.03 -5.63 8.14
N VAL A 277 1.97 -4.77 9.15
CA VAL A 277 2.78 -4.90 10.37
C VAL A 277 2.35 -6.13 11.17
N GLU A 278 1.06 -6.39 11.31
CA GLU A 278 0.52 -7.58 11.96
C GLU A 278 1.03 -8.87 11.30
N ALA A 279 1.01 -8.92 9.95
CA ALA A 279 1.53 -10.05 9.19
C ALA A 279 3.04 -10.24 9.38
N ALA A 280 3.81 -9.16 9.47
CA ALA A 280 5.24 -9.23 9.77
C ALA A 280 5.49 -9.85 11.15
N VAL A 281 4.73 -9.42 12.17
CA VAL A 281 4.83 -9.98 13.52
C VAL A 281 4.45 -11.47 13.56
N LYS A 282 3.38 -11.87 12.86
CA LYS A 282 2.97 -13.28 12.73
C LYS A 282 4.06 -14.13 12.06
N ALA A 283 4.65 -13.60 10.97
CA ALA A 283 5.77 -14.27 10.29
C ALA A 283 6.97 -14.50 11.21
N LEU A 284 7.32 -13.49 12.03
CA LEU A 284 8.41 -13.59 13.00
C LEU A 284 8.13 -14.62 14.11
N LYS A 285 6.86 -14.89 14.41
CA LYS A 285 6.42 -15.96 15.33
C LYS A 285 6.37 -17.34 14.68
N GLY A 286 6.67 -17.44 13.37
CA GLY A 286 6.58 -18.69 12.61
C GLY A 286 5.15 -19.11 12.21
N GLU A 287 4.21 -18.18 12.28
CA GLU A 287 2.82 -18.46 11.86
C GLU A 287 2.70 -18.55 10.33
N THR A 288 1.88 -19.47 9.86
CA THR A 288 1.57 -19.59 8.43
C THR A 288 0.61 -18.47 8.02
N LEU A 289 0.95 -17.75 6.95
CA LEU A 289 0.14 -16.67 6.41
C LEU A 289 -0.55 -17.11 5.09
N PRO A 290 -1.78 -16.65 4.83
CA PRO A 290 -2.38 -16.80 3.49
C PRO A 290 -1.56 -16.00 2.48
N LYS A 291 -1.57 -16.42 1.22
CA LYS A 291 -0.83 -15.70 0.16
C LYS A 291 -1.33 -14.28 -0.08
N ILE A 292 -2.62 -14.04 0.12
CA ILE A 292 -3.27 -12.72 0.02
C ILE A 292 -4.06 -12.47 1.30
N ILE A 293 -3.91 -11.28 1.84
CA ILE A 293 -4.77 -10.70 2.88
C ILE A 293 -5.55 -9.58 2.22
N ASP A 294 -6.78 -9.87 1.80
CA ASP A 294 -7.66 -8.87 1.21
C ASP A 294 -8.09 -7.84 2.27
N THR A 295 -7.93 -6.56 1.93
CA THR A 295 -8.29 -5.44 2.81
C THR A 295 -9.68 -4.86 2.51
N GLY A 296 -10.31 -5.34 1.43
CA GLY A 296 -11.63 -4.92 0.98
C GLY A 296 -11.62 -3.62 0.20
N PHE A 297 -12.75 -3.34 -0.44
CA PHE A 297 -13.00 -2.12 -1.20
C PHE A 297 -14.49 -1.84 -1.28
N TYR A 298 -14.87 -0.58 -1.59
CA TYR A 298 -16.25 -0.16 -1.84
C TYR A 298 -16.31 0.81 -3.01
N TYR A 299 -17.39 0.74 -3.81
CA TYR A 299 -17.81 1.87 -4.62
C TYR A 299 -18.50 2.88 -3.72
N TRP A 300 -18.12 4.15 -3.83
CA TRP A 300 -18.73 5.22 -3.08
C TRP A 300 -19.09 6.40 -3.97
N ASP A 301 -20.18 7.05 -3.63
CA ASP A 301 -20.71 8.24 -4.30
C ASP A 301 -21.36 9.18 -3.26
N LYS A 302 -21.97 10.27 -3.74
CA LYS A 302 -22.63 11.25 -2.87
C LYS A 302 -23.78 10.68 -2.01
N ASN A 303 -24.38 9.56 -2.45
CA ASN A 303 -25.56 8.99 -1.78
C ASN A 303 -25.14 8.05 -0.64
N ASN A 304 -23.96 7.44 -0.72
CA ASN A 304 -23.48 6.44 0.25
C ASN A 304 -22.21 6.82 0.99
N MET A 305 -21.55 7.95 0.68
CA MET A 305 -20.29 8.36 1.32
C MET A 305 -20.38 8.56 2.84
N ASN A 306 -21.60 8.70 3.37
CA ASN A 306 -21.88 8.81 4.82
C ASN A 306 -22.32 7.47 5.44
N ASP A 307 -22.41 6.39 4.67
CA ASP A 307 -22.62 5.05 5.23
C ASP A 307 -21.47 4.71 6.19
N PRO A 308 -21.74 4.24 7.41
CA PRO A 308 -20.71 3.98 8.42
C PRO A 308 -19.59 3.04 7.95
N LYS A 309 -19.91 2.03 7.11
CA LYS A 309 -18.90 1.10 6.59
C LYS A 309 -18.00 1.75 5.55
N ILE A 310 -18.58 2.63 4.73
CA ILE A 310 -17.84 3.35 3.67
C ILE A 310 -17.05 4.49 4.29
N SER A 311 -17.68 5.34 5.09
CA SER A 311 -17.02 6.48 5.73
C SER A 311 -15.84 6.07 6.61
N ALA A 312 -15.87 4.87 7.21
CA ALA A 312 -14.78 4.34 8.01
C ALA A 312 -13.48 4.06 7.21
N VAL A 313 -13.57 3.96 5.90
CA VAL A 313 -12.41 3.72 5.01
C VAL A 313 -12.12 4.88 4.05
N LEU A 314 -12.96 5.93 4.06
CA LEU A 314 -12.63 7.20 3.39
C LEU A 314 -11.60 7.97 4.23
N TYR A 315 -10.68 8.65 3.57
CA TYR A 315 -9.58 9.37 4.23
C TYR A 315 -9.41 10.79 3.66
N ASP A 316 -8.64 11.63 4.37
CA ASP A 316 -8.30 13.00 4.02
C ASP A 316 -6.81 13.20 3.87
#